data_19744887ffd2443c4ca1a96769b6ed95
#
_entry.id   19744887ffd2443c4ca1a96769b6ed95
#
_cell.length_a   1.000
_cell.length_b   1.000
_cell.length_c   1.000
_cell.angle_alpha   90.00
_cell.angle_beta   90.00
_cell.angle_gamma   90.00
#
_symmetry.space_group_name_H-M   'P 1'
#
loop_
_entity.id
_entity.type
_entity.pdbx_description
1 polymer ?
#
loop_
_entity_poly.entity_id
_entity_poly.type
_entity_poly.pdbx_seq_one_letter_code
_entity_poly.pdbx_strand_id
1 'polypeptide(L)'
;LYWSLKKVGLIVSQVLMALGSVFALLAVAFGAFGAHALRRRLSTERMAVYQTGVQYQMYHALALIAAAILSQRAGGLAIWAGWLFILGIVLFSGSLYLLCLTDRRAFGAITPLGGLAFIAGWALLAVGAFY
;
A
#
# COMPACT_ATOMS: atom_id res chain seq x y z
N LEU A 1 8.94 8.16 -31.00
CA LEU A 1 8.46 8.71 -29.72
C LEU A 1 7.28 7.93 -29.16
N TYR A 2 6.27 7.63 -30.00
CA TYR A 2 5.10 6.82 -29.56
C TYR A 2 5.50 5.46 -28.99
N TRP A 3 6.40 4.75 -29.68
CA TRP A 3 6.89 3.46 -29.22
C TRP A 3 7.63 3.55 -27.87
N SER A 4 8.43 4.60 -27.71
CA SER A 4 9.18 4.83 -26.46
C SER A 4 8.24 5.12 -25.30
N LEU A 5 7.21 5.95 -25.49
CA LEU A 5 6.23 6.28 -24.46
C LEU A 5 5.41 5.07 -24.08
N LYS A 6 4.99 4.26 -25.07
CA LYS A 6 4.25 3.03 -24.80
C LYS A 6 5.09 2.03 -24.01
N LYS A 7 6.37 1.91 -24.35
CA LYS A 7 7.30 1.03 -23.65
C LYS A 7 7.50 1.46 -22.20
N VAL A 8 7.66 2.77 -21.95
CA VAL A 8 7.78 3.32 -20.59
C VAL A 8 6.53 3.03 -19.78
N GLY A 9 5.34 3.23 -20.35
CA GLY A 9 4.07 2.91 -19.69
C GLY A 9 3.97 1.45 -19.31
N LEU A 10 4.39 0.55 -20.17
CA LEU A 10 4.40 -0.88 -19.90
C LEU A 10 5.36 -1.23 -18.76
N ILE A 11 6.56 -0.65 -18.77
CA ILE A 11 7.55 -0.86 -17.72
C ILE A 11 7.00 -0.38 -16.35
N VAL A 12 6.39 0.81 -16.30
CA VAL A 12 5.81 1.35 -15.07
C VAL A 12 4.69 0.42 -14.57
N SER A 13 3.83 -0.05 -15.45
CA SER A 13 2.77 -1.00 -15.09
C SER A 13 3.36 -2.28 -14.49
N GLN A 14 4.42 -2.80 -15.08
CA GLN A 14 5.11 -4.00 -14.58
C GLN A 14 5.74 -3.75 -13.20
N VAL A 15 6.34 -2.58 -12.99
CA VAL A 15 6.93 -2.20 -11.70
C VAL A 15 5.85 -2.11 -10.62
N LEU A 16 4.73 -1.44 -10.92
CA LEU A 16 3.61 -1.34 -9.97
C LEU A 16 3.03 -2.71 -9.63
N MET A 17 2.89 -3.59 -10.62
CA MET A 17 2.42 -4.95 -10.42
C MET A 17 3.37 -5.73 -9.51
N ALA A 18 4.67 -5.65 -9.75
CA ALA A 18 5.68 -6.33 -8.96
C ALA A 18 5.69 -5.81 -7.52
N LEU A 19 5.64 -4.50 -7.32
CA LEU A 19 5.60 -3.89 -5.99
C LEU A 19 4.33 -4.29 -5.23
N GLY A 20 3.19 -4.28 -5.90
CA GLY A 20 1.94 -4.73 -5.30
C GLY A 20 2.02 -6.18 -4.84
N SER A 21 2.60 -7.04 -5.67
CA SER A 21 2.79 -8.45 -5.35
C SER A 21 3.74 -8.65 -4.16
N VAL A 22 4.82 -7.88 -4.10
CA VAL A 22 5.78 -7.92 -2.98
C VAL A 22 5.11 -7.45 -1.69
N PHE A 23 4.36 -6.35 -1.73
CA PHE A 23 3.64 -5.87 -0.55
C PHE A 23 2.58 -6.88 -0.08
N ALA A 24 1.91 -7.56 -1.00
CA ALA A 24 0.94 -8.61 -0.66
C ALA A 24 1.65 -9.81 -0.03
N LEU A 25 2.77 -10.22 -0.59
CA LEU A 25 3.59 -11.31 -0.03
C LEU A 25 4.01 -10.98 1.40
N LEU A 26 4.51 -9.75 1.63
CA LEU A 26 4.92 -9.31 2.97
C LEU A 26 3.72 -9.24 3.91
N ALA A 27 2.55 -8.79 3.43
CA ALA A 27 1.35 -8.73 4.26
C ALA A 27 0.92 -10.14 4.69
N VAL A 28 0.99 -11.13 3.81
CA VAL A 28 0.70 -12.52 4.18
C VAL A 28 1.71 -13.03 5.20
N ALA A 29 3.00 -12.77 4.97
CA ALA A 29 4.05 -13.19 5.90
C ALA A 29 3.86 -12.55 7.28
N PHE A 30 3.58 -11.25 7.34
CA PHE A 30 3.35 -10.54 8.59
C PHE A 30 2.06 -10.99 9.27
N GLY A 31 1.00 -11.24 8.51
CA GLY A 31 -0.29 -11.69 9.06
C GLY A 31 -0.27 -13.14 9.52
N ALA A 32 0.31 -14.03 8.73
CA ALA A 32 0.30 -15.46 9.02
C ALA A 32 1.37 -15.86 10.05
N PHE A 33 2.58 -15.32 9.92
CA PHE A 33 3.72 -15.71 10.75
C PHE A 33 4.09 -14.67 11.79
N GLY A 34 4.13 -13.40 11.40
CA GLY A 34 4.50 -12.31 12.30
C GLY A 34 3.51 -12.13 13.44
N ALA A 35 2.21 -12.19 13.14
CA ALA A 35 1.17 -12.09 14.18
C ALA A 35 1.30 -13.22 15.20
N HIS A 36 1.58 -14.44 14.75
CA HIS A 36 1.77 -15.56 15.63
C HIS A 36 3.01 -15.39 16.53
N ALA A 37 4.12 -14.94 15.94
CA ALA A 37 5.36 -14.71 16.70
C ALA A 37 5.23 -13.57 17.71
N LEU A 38 4.46 -12.52 17.39
CA LEU A 38 4.30 -11.34 18.22
C LEU A 38 3.22 -11.46 19.29
N ARG A 39 2.35 -12.47 19.19
CA ARG A 39 1.22 -12.65 20.11
C ARG A 39 1.63 -12.66 21.58
N ARG A 40 2.80 -13.22 21.91
CA ARG A 40 3.31 -13.31 23.27
C ARG A 40 4.05 -12.03 23.71
N ARG A 41 4.45 -11.17 22.75
CA ARG A 41 5.29 -10.01 23.03
C ARG A 41 4.51 -8.70 23.07
N LEU A 42 3.37 -8.65 22.39
CA LEU A 42 2.56 -7.45 22.29
C LEU A 42 1.31 -7.58 23.15
N SER A 43 0.89 -6.46 23.73
CA SER A 43 -0.42 -6.36 24.39
C SER A 43 -1.53 -6.58 23.37
N THR A 44 -2.75 -6.83 23.85
CA THR A 44 -3.94 -6.97 22.99
C THR A 44 -4.14 -5.70 22.14
N GLU A 45 -3.94 -4.53 22.74
CA GLU A 45 -4.09 -3.24 22.04
C GLU A 45 -3.04 -3.07 20.94
N ARG A 46 -1.79 -3.38 21.24
CA ARG A 46 -0.70 -3.27 20.26
C ARG A 46 -0.84 -4.29 19.15
N MET A 47 -1.31 -5.48 19.48
CA MET A 47 -1.58 -6.50 18.47
C MET A 47 -2.67 -6.04 17.50
N ALA A 48 -3.71 -5.37 18.00
CA ALA A 48 -4.76 -4.80 17.15
C ALA A 48 -4.19 -3.73 16.19
N VAL A 49 -3.27 -2.89 16.68
CA VAL A 49 -2.57 -1.90 15.83
C VAL A 49 -1.76 -2.59 14.74
N TYR A 50 -1.01 -3.62 15.10
CA TYR A 50 -0.24 -4.43 14.16
C TYR A 50 -1.13 -5.04 13.07
N GLN A 51 -2.24 -5.65 13.47
CA GLN A 51 -3.18 -6.27 12.53
C GLN A 51 -3.83 -5.25 11.60
N THR A 52 -4.14 -4.05 12.09
CA THR A 52 -4.64 -2.97 11.24
C THR A 52 -3.61 -2.61 10.17
N GLY A 53 -2.34 -2.50 10.54
CA GLY A 53 -1.27 -2.24 9.59
C GLY A 53 -1.19 -3.31 8.50
N VAL A 54 -1.27 -4.57 8.88
CA VAL A 54 -1.24 -5.71 7.95
C VAL A 54 -2.44 -5.70 7.00
N GLN A 55 -3.64 -5.46 7.53
CA GLN A 55 -4.87 -5.42 6.73
C GLN A 55 -4.82 -4.32 5.68
N TYR A 56 -4.44 -3.11 6.09
CA TYR A 56 -4.37 -1.98 5.17
C TYR A 56 -3.26 -2.16 4.14
N GLN A 57 -2.16 -2.79 4.52
CA GLN A 57 -1.12 -3.16 3.57
C GLN A 57 -1.66 -4.12 2.50
N MET A 58 -2.40 -5.15 2.90
CA MET A 58 -2.98 -6.10 1.95
C MET A 58 -4.02 -5.44 1.06
N TYR A 59 -4.97 -4.66 1.62
CA TYR A 59 -5.98 -3.98 0.82
C TYR A 59 -5.34 -3.12 -0.26
N HIS A 60 -4.31 -2.37 0.09
CA HIS A 60 -3.67 -1.43 -0.82
C HIS A 60 -2.60 -2.07 -1.71
N ALA A 61 -2.06 -3.21 -1.31
CA ALA A 61 -1.29 -4.05 -2.23
C ALA A 61 -2.16 -4.55 -3.39
N LEU A 62 -3.37 -4.99 -3.09
CA LEU A 62 -4.33 -5.41 -4.11
C LEU A 62 -4.80 -4.21 -4.95
N ALA A 63 -5.04 -3.06 -4.31
CA ALA A 63 -5.37 -1.82 -5.01
C ALA A 63 -4.26 -1.39 -5.96
N LEU A 64 -3.01 -1.56 -5.55
CA LEU A 64 -1.83 -1.27 -6.37
C LEU A 64 -1.78 -2.16 -7.61
N ILE A 65 -2.10 -3.44 -7.47
CA ILE A 65 -2.21 -4.37 -8.60
C ILE A 65 -3.34 -3.93 -9.54
N ALA A 66 -4.49 -3.53 -8.98
CA ALA A 66 -5.60 -2.99 -9.78
C ALA A 66 -5.18 -1.72 -10.54
N ALA A 67 -4.44 -0.82 -9.89
CA ALA A 67 -3.91 0.38 -10.53
C ALA A 67 -2.96 0.03 -11.67
N ALA A 68 -2.10 -0.99 -11.49
CA ALA A 68 -1.19 -1.45 -12.52
C ALA A 68 -1.96 -1.95 -13.76
N ILE A 69 -3.02 -2.72 -13.55
CA ILE A 69 -3.85 -3.22 -14.64
C ILE A 69 -4.57 -2.07 -15.34
N LEU A 70 -5.19 -1.18 -14.56
CA LEU A 70 -5.93 -0.03 -15.10
C LEU A 70 -5.03 0.96 -15.85
N SER A 71 -3.74 1.05 -15.47
CA SER A 71 -2.80 1.99 -16.07
C SER A 71 -2.60 1.74 -17.57
N GLN A 72 -2.86 0.54 -18.05
CA GLN A 72 -2.78 0.22 -19.47
C GLN A 72 -3.87 0.93 -20.27
N ARG A 73 -4.96 1.31 -19.64
CA ARG A 73 -6.08 2.05 -20.26
C ARG A 73 -6.14 3.51 -19.80
N ALA A 74 -6.15 3.74 -18.49
CA ALA A 74 -6.32 5.07 -17.90
C ALA A 74 -5.00 5.87 -17.78
N GLY A 75 -3.86 5.22 -18.05
CA GLY A 75 -2.57 5.91 -18.09
C GLY A 75 -2.18 6.57 -16.78
N GLY A 76 -1.91 7.89 -16.87
CA GLY A 76 -1.35 8.65 -15.76
C GLY A 76 -2.16 8.68 -14.48
N LEU A 77 -3.49 8.70 -14.55
CA LEU A 77 -4.34 8.69 -13.34
C LEU A 77 -4.12 7.42 -12.53
N ALA A 78 -4.11 6.27 -13.20
CA ALA A 78 -3.90 4.98 -12.54
C ALA A 78 -2.46 4.84 -12.03
N ILE A 79 -1.48 5.35 -12.77
CA ILE A 79 -0.07 5.34 -12.34
C ILE A 79 0.09 6.16 -11.06
N TRP A 80 -0.48 7.37 -11.01
CA TRP A 80 -0.42 8.20 -9.80
C TRP A 80 -1.16 7.57 -8.63
N ALA A 81 -2.30 6.91 -8.90
CA ALA A 81 -3.01 6.15 -7.87
C ALA A 81 -2.09 5.07 -7.29
N GLY A 82 -1.37 4.34 -8.16
CA GLY A 82 -0.42 3.32 -7.73
C GLY A 82 0.67 3.86 -6.80
N TRP A 83 1.29 4.97 -7.18
CA TRP A 83 2.33 5.60 -6.35
C TRP A 83 1.76 6.11 -5.02
N LEU A 84 0.54 6.63 -5.01
CA LEU A 84 -0.13 7.04 -3.77
C LEU A 84 -0.43 5.85 -2.86
N PHE A 85 -0.80 4.71 -3.40
CA PHE A 85 -0.97 3.50 -2.60
C PHE A 85 0.34 3.03 -1.99
N ILE A 86 1.44 3.11 -2.73
CA ILE A 86 2.77 2.78 -2.20
C ILE A 86 3.12 3.72 -1.05
N LEU A 87 2.97 5.03 -1.26
CA LEU A 87 3.23 6.03 -0.22
C LEU A 87 2.36 5.78 1.00
N GLY A 88 1.08 5.48 0.77
CA GLY A 88 0.14 5.16 1.85
C GLY A 88 0.55 3.93 2.65
N ILE A 89 0.99 2.86 1.98
CA ILE A 89 1.46 1.65 2.67
C ILE A 89 2.66 1.98 3.56
N VAL A 90 3.63 2.72 3.03
CA VAL A 90 4.83 3.09 3.78
C VAL A 90 4.48 3.96 5.00
N LEU A 91 3.66 5.00 4.81
CA LEU A 91 3.33 5.93 5.88
C LEU A 91 2.28 5.38 6.85
N PHE A 92 1.27 4.67 6.36
CA PHE A 92 0.19 4.14 7.20
C PHE A 92 0.63 2.86 7.90
N SER A 93 0.83 1.79 7.13
CA SER A 93 1.17 0.48 7.69
C SER A 93 2.55 0.50 8.35
N GLY A 94 3.53 1.16 7.73
CA GLY A 94 4.87 1.31 8.30
C GLY A 94 4.86 2.03 9.64
N SER A 95 4.10 3.12 9.76
CA SER A 95 4.00 3.86 11.04
C SER A 95 3.31 3.03 12.12
N LEU A 96 2.30 2.23 11.77
CA LEU A 96 1.62 1.36 12.73
C LEU A 96 2.55 0.23 13.21
N TYR A 97 3.37 -0.32 12.33
CA TYR A 97 4.37 -1.31 12.74
C TYR A 97 5.38 -0.71 13.71
N LEU A 98 5.88 0.47 13.40
CA LEU A 98 6.82 1.17 14.29
C LEU A 98 6.16 1.54 15.61
N LEU A 99 4.91 1.99 15.58
CA LEU A 99 4.16 2.32 16.80
C LEU A 99 4.01 1.10 17.71
N CYS A 100 3.58 -0.04 17.16
CA CYS A 100 3.34 -1.23 17.98
C CYS A 100 4.64 -1.87 18.49
N LEU A 101 5.76 -1.70 17.78
CA LEU A 101 7.04 -2.30 18.16
C LEU A 101 7.88 -1.39 19.09
N THR A 102 7.75 -0.07 18.97
CA THR A 102 8.54 0.89 19.75
C THR A 102 7.76 1.64 20.81
N ASP A 103 6.43 1.64 20.72
CA ASP A 103 5.52 2.39 21.59
C ASP A 103 5.77 3.92 21.59
N ARG A 104 6.38 4.44 20.54
CA ARG A 104 6.58 5.87 20.36
C ARG A 104 5.37 6.50 19.70
N ARG A 105 4.65 7.35 20.40
CA ARG A 105 3.43 8.02 19.92
C ARG A 105 3.65 8.87 18.67
N ALA A 106 4.88 9.35 18.46
CA ALA A 106 5.22 10.14 17.28
C ALA A 106 4.91 9.41 15.96
N PHE A 107 5.07 8.09 15.93
CA PHE A 107 4.76 7.31 14.75
C PHE A 107 3.26 7.31 14.43
N GLY A 108 2.40 7.37 15.45
CA GLY A 108 0.95 7.47 15.24
C GLY A 108 0.52 8.78 14.58
N ALA A 109 1.32 9.85 14.70
CA ALA A 109 1.06 11.12 14.03
C ALA A 109 1.30 11.05 12.51
N ILE A 110 2.10 10.10 12.05
CA ILE A 110 2.39 9.89 10.62
C ILE A 110 1.26 9.11 9.94
N THR A 111 0.57 8.24 10.68
CA THR A 111 -0.47 7.37 10.15
C THR A 111 -1.56 8.11 9.35
N PRO A 112 -2.11 9.26 9.83
CA PRO A 112 -3.12 10.00 9.06
C PRO A 112 -2.62 10.49 7.70
N LEU A 113 -1.33 10.81 7.56
CA LEU A 113 -0.75 11.20 6.27
C LEU A 113 -0.83 10.05 5.27
N GLY A 114 -0.55 8.84 5.73
CA GLY A 114 -0.71 7.63 4.91
C GLY A 114 -2.16 7.40 4.54
N GLY A 115 -3.08 7.63 5.47
CA GLY A 115 -4.52 7.55 5.21
C GLY A 115 -4.99 8.51 4.14
N LEU A 116 -4.48 9.75 4.15
CA LEU A 116 -4.77 10.73 3.10
C LEU A 116 -4.23 10.28 1.74
N ALA A 117 -3.04 9.68 1.71
CA ALA A 117 -2.48 9.13 0.48
C ALA A 117 -3.37 8.01 -0.08
N PHE A 118 -3.89 7.14 0.78
CA PHE A 118 -4.83 6.10 0.37
C PHE A 118 -6.11 6.70 -0.22
N ILE A 119 -6.70 7.68 0.45
CA ILE A 119 -7.92 8.34 -0.03
C ILE A 119 -7.69 8.98 -1.40
N ALA A 120 -6.57 9.69 -1.56
CA ALA A 120 -6.22 10.31 -2.84
C ALA A 120 -6.03 9.24 -3.93
N GLY A 121 -5.39 8.12 -3.62
CA GLY A 121 -5.20 7.02 -4.55
C GLY A 121 -6.53 6.44 -5.02
N TRP A 122 -7.45 6.18 -4.11
CA TRP A 122 -8.78 5.68 -4.45
C TRP A 122 -9.58 6.68 -5.28
N ALA A 123 -9.49 7.98 -4.96
CA ALA A 123 -10.14 9.02 -5.75
C ALA A 123 -9.65 9.03 -7.20
N LEU A 124 -8.32 8.95 -7.39
CA LEU A 124 -7.75 8.89 -8.75
C LEU A 124 -8.15 7.61 -9.48
N LEU A 125 -8.22 6.49 -8.76
CA LEU A 125 -8.63 5.23 -9.38
C LEU A 125 -10.09 5.28 -9.82
N ALA A 126 -10.95 5.88 -9.01
CA ALA A 126 -12.37 6.06 -9.33
C ALA A 126 -12.54 6.95 -10.57
N VAL A 127 -11.83 8.08 -10.64
CA VAL A 127 -11.85 8.96 -11.81
C VAL A 127 -11.29 8.24 -13.04
N GLY A 128 -10.18 7.53 -12.86
CA GLY A 128 -9.52 6.78 -13.92
C GLY A 128 -10.40 5.69 -14.55
N ALA A 129 -11.41 5.21 -13.82
CA ALA A 129 -12.33 4.21 -14.34
C ALA A 129 -13.11 4.69 -15.56
N PHE A 130 -13.26 6.02 -15.74
CA PHE A 130 -14.00 6.62 -16.85
C PHE A 130 -13.11 6.99 -18.05
N TYR A 131 -11.84 6.76 -17.98
CA TYR A 131 -10.86 7.04 -19.04
C TYR A 131 -10.19 5.73 -19.50
#